data_8963d2ba74299ed835440619c5f38a6a
#
_entry.id   8963d2ba74299ed835440619c5f38a6a
#
_cell.length_a   1.000
_cell.length_b   1.000
_cell.length_c   1.000
_cell.angle_alpha   90.00
_cell.angle_beta   90.00
_cell.angle_gamma   90.00
#
_symmetry.space_group_name_H-M   'P 1'
#
loop_
_entity.id
_entity.type
_entity.pdbx_description
1 polymer ?
#
loop_
_entity_poly.entity_id
_entity_poly.type
_entity_poly.pdbx_seq_one_letter_code
_entity_poly.pdbx_strand_id
1 'polypeptide(L)'
;MLGIELRIALTELVVIDRLLKLSDASHQIDHSHFFYKNVDMDYSETINWKEYFSTPSTGYLHLKRICLGEYIEDAIIIISGDKDMIDFIIEFQAESLTNKKINNIKNFILESDINISDKDIEVIYEEY
;
A
#
# COMPACT_ATOMS: atom_id res chain seq x y z
N MET A 1 0.85 -4.67 21.56
CA MET A 1 0.57 -5.19 20.19
C MET A 1 1.64 -4.68 19.24
N LEU A 2 2.17 -5.53 18.41
CA LEU A 2 3.18 -5.18 17.42
C LEU A 2 2.53 -4.94 16.07
N GLY A 3 2.71 -3.74 15.50
CA GLY A 3 2.31 -3.44 14.13
C GLY A 3 3.52 -3.47 13.22
N ILE A 4 3.32 -3.86 11.98
CA ILE A 4 4.38 -3.86 10.97
C ILE A 4 3.90 -3.06 9.77
N GLU A 5 4.74 -2.12 9.33
CA GLU A 5 4.52 -1.37 8.09
C GLU A 5 5.55 -1.79 7.05
N LEU A 6 5.09 -2.03 5.85
CA LEU A 6 5.93 -2.11 4.67
C LEU A 6 5.74 -0.81 3.90
N ARG A 7 6.77 0.04 3.86
CA ARG A 7 6.71 1.35 3.22
C ARG A 7 7.50 1.33 1.93
N ILE A 8 6.85 1.71 0.83
CA ILE A 8 7.45 1.72 -0.50
C ILE A 8 7.43 3.15 -1.02
N ALA A 9 8.63 3.71 -1.27
CA ALA A 9 8.75 5.04 -1.85
C ALA A 9 8.59 4.97 -3.37
N LEU A 10 7.68 5.75 -3.93
CA LEU A 10 7.37 5.75 -5.36
C LEU A 10 7.70 7.10 -5.99
N THR A 11 8.31 7.04 -7.16
CA THR A 11 8.56 8.22 -8.01
C THR A 11 7.70 8.23 -9.26
N GLU A 12 7.05 7.11 -9.58
CA GLU A 12 6.19 6.96 -10.76
C GLU A 12 4.78 6.57 -10.37
N LEU A 13 3.81 7.37 -10.79
CA LEU A 13 2.39 7.16 -10.45
C LEU A 13 1.84 5.83 -10.96
N VAL A 14 2.30 5.35 -12.09
CA VAL A 14 1.83 4.10 -12.68
C VAL A 14 2.08 2.90 -11.77
N VAL A 15 3.07 2.98 -10.88
CA VAL A 15 3.39 1.89 -9.96
C VAL A 15 2.30 1.69 -8.91
N ILE A 16 1.53 2.74 -8.58
CA ILE A 16 0.39 2.64 -7.65
C ILE A 16 -0.59 1.58 -8.14
N ASP A 17 -1.04 1.70 -9.38
CA ASP A 17 -2.01 0.76 -9.95
C ASP A 17 -1.44 -0.65 -10.08
N ARG A 18 -0.16 -0.76 -10.39
CA ARG A 18 0.52 -2.06 -10.47
C ARG A 18 0.57 -2.75 -9.11
N LEU A 19 0.88 -2.01 -8.04
CA LEU A 19 0.87 -2.54 -6.68
C LEU A 19 -0.53 -2.94 -6.22
N LEU A 20 -1.53 -2.11 -6.51
CA LEU A 20 -2.92 -2.41 -6.16
C LEU A 20 -3.42 -3.67 -6.89
N LYS A 21 -3.06 -3.83 -8.15
CA LYS A 21 -3.40 -5.02 -8.92
C LYS A 21 -2.67 -6.25 -8.40
N LEU A 22 -1.38 -6.11 -8.11
CA LEU A 22 -0.57 -7.20 -7.57
C LEU A 22 -1.12 -7.75 -6.25
N SER A 23 -1.62 -6.86 -5.39
CA SER A 23 -2.18 -7.20 -4.09
C SER A 23 -3.66 -7.63 -4.14
N ASP A 24 -4.28 -7.63 -5.32
CA ASP A 24 -5.71 -7.92 -5.53
C ASP A 24 -6.62 -7.00 -4.71
N ALA A 25 -6.20 -5.75 -4.51
CA ALA A 25 -6.87 -4.82 -3.63
C ALA A 25 -8.33 -4.58 -4.00
N SER A 26 -8.64 -4.41 -5.29
CA SER A 26 -10.00 -4.09 -5.73
C SER A 26 -11.04 -5.15 -5.36
N HIS A 27 -10.64 -6.42 -5.22
CA HIS A 27 -11.52 -7.53 -4.84
C HIS A 27 -11.61 -7.73 -3.33
N GLN A 28 -10.76 -7.07 -2.55
CA GLN A 28 -10.65 -7.30 -1.11
C GLN A 28 -11.03 -6.08 -0.27
N ILE A 29 -11.45 -4.99 -0.90
CA ILE A 29 -11.79 -3.76 -0.18
C ILE A 29 -13.02 -3.98 0.70
N ASP A 30 -12.87 -3.70 1.99
CA ASP A 30 -13.95 -3.66 2.97
C ASP A 30 -14.51 -2.24 3.05
N HIS A 31 -13.63 -1.26 3.21
CA HIS A 31 -13.98 0.16 3.11
C HIS A 31 -12.75 0.96 2.69
N SER A 32 -12.98 2.18 2.21
CA SER A 32 -11.92 3.06 1.73
C SER A 32 -12.26 4.52 2.01
N HIS A 33 -11.22 5.35 2.14
CA HIS A 33 -11.35 6.78 2.36
C HIS A 33 -10.25 7.49 1.59
N PHE A 34 -10.63 8.22 0.54
CA PHE A 34 -9.71 9.04 -0.24
C PHE A 34 -10.09 10.50 -0.06
N PHE A 35 -9.29 11.22 0.72
CA PHE A 35 -9.55 12.61 1.05
C PHE A 35 -9.00 13.51 -0.04
N TYR A 36 -9.89 14.26 -0.70
CA TYR A 36 -9.54 15.17 -1.78
C TYR A 36 -10.42 16.41 -1.72
N LYS A 37 -9.80 17.59 -1.63
CA LYS A 37 -10.50 18.88 -1.56
C LYS A 37 -11.64 18.89 -0.54
N ASN A 38 -11.36 18.42 0.68
CA ASN A 38 -12.32 18.32 1.79
C ASN A 38 -13.49 17.36 1.56
N VAL A 39 -13.36 16.46 0.59
CA VAL A 39 -14.34 15.41 0.33
C VAL A 39 -13.71 14.06 0.61
N ASP A 40 -14.45 13.19 1.31
CA ASP A 40 -14.08 11.79 1.52
C ASP A 40 -14.74 10.97 0.41
N MET A 41 -13.92 10.39 -0.46
CA MET A 41 -14.38 9.59 -1.60
C MET A 41 -14.03 8.12 -1.40
N ASP A 42 -14.86 7.24 -1.95
CA ASP A 42 -14.53 5.83 -2.05
C ASP A 42 -13.46 5.60 -3.13
N TYR A 43 -12.67 4.54 -2.95
CA TYR A 43 -11.72 4.13 -3.98
C TYR A 43 -12.45 3.78 -5.28
N SER A 44 -11.86 4.20 -6.39
CA SER A 44 -12.30 3.82 -7.73
C SER A 44 -11.07 3.52 -8.59
N GLU A 45 -11.15 2.49 -9.42
CA GLU A 45 -10.08 2.16 -10.37
C GLU A 45 -9.84 3.26 -11.40
N THR A 46 -10.77 4.23 -11.49
CA THR A 46 -10.66 5.36 -12.40
C THR A 46 -10.05 6.61 -11.77
N ILE A 47 -9.55 6.53 -10.53
CA ILE A 47 -8.87 7.66 -9.89
C ILE A 47 -7.70 8.11 -10.75
N ASN A 48 -7.66 9.40 -11.06
CA ASN A 48 -6.51 10.02 -11.71
C ASN A 48 -5.49 10.42 -10.65
N TRP A 49 -4.45 9.61 -10.49
CA TRP A 49 -3.44 9.82 -9.46
C TRP A 49 -2.68 11.13 -9.64
N LYS A 50 -2.46 11.57 -10.87
CA LYS A 50 -1.78 12.85 -11.15
C LYS A 50 -2.59 14.03 -10.61
N GLU A 51 -3.90 13.99 -10.82
CA GLU A 51 -4.80 15.01 -10.27
C GLU A 51 -4.90 14.90 -8.76
N TYR A 52 -5.06 13.69 -8.24
CA TYR A 52 -5.19 13.42 -6.81
C TYR A 52 -3.99 13.95 -6.02
N PHE A 53 -2.76 13.68 -6.50
CA PHE A 53 -1.53 14.11 -5.85
C PHE A 53 -0.99 15.46 -6.36
N SER A 54 -1.78 16.23 -7.10
CA SER A 54 -1.41 17.61 -7.44
C SER A 54 -1.29 18.50 -6.21
N THR A 55 -1.96 18.12 -5.13
CA THR A 55 -1.79 18.67 -3.78
C THR A 55 -1.51 17.51 -2.82
N PRO A 56 -0.90 17.78 -1.65
CA PRO A 56 -0.70 16.73 -0.66
C PRO A 56 -2.02 16.05 -0.31
N SER A 57 -2.06 14.72 -0.44
CA SER A 57 -3.28 13.93 -0.24
C SER A 57 -2.94 12.57 0.35
N THR A 58 -3.90 11.97 1.04
CA THR A 58 -3.77 10.66 1.64
C THR A 58 -5.05 9.85 1.43
N GLY A 59 -4.89 8.61 0.99
CA GLY A 59 -5.99 7.67 0.84
C GLY A 59 -5.74 6.38 1.60
N TYR A 60 -6.82 5.77 2.08
CA TYR A 60 -6.79 4.54 2.87
C TYR A 60 -7.66 3.47 2.23
N LEU A 61 -7.13 2.25 2.14
CA LEU A 61 -7.86 1.05 1.73
C LEU A 61 -7.78 0.03 2.86
N HIS A 62 -8.91 -0.28 3.48
CA HIS A 62 -8.98 -1.39 4.42
C HIS A 62 -9.34 -2.65 3.66
N LEU A 63 -8.48 -3.65 3.70
CA LEU A 63 -8.63 -4.91 2.99
C LEU A 63 -8.95 -6.04 3.95
N LYS A 64 -9.91 -6.89 3.57
CA LYS A 64 -10.21 -8.12 4.32
C LYS A 64 -8.99 -9.03 4.37
N ARG A 65 -8.25 -9.07 3.27
CA ARG A 65 -6.99 -9.80 3.15
C ARG A 65 -6.15 -9.19 2.04
N ILE A 66 -4.86 -9.42 2.10
CA ILE A 66 -3.93 -9.06 1.03
C ILE A 66 -3.15 -10.30 0.62
N CYS A 67 -2.91 -10.44 -0.69
CA CYS A 67 -2.11 -11.53 -1.24
C CYS A 67 -0.90 -10.95 -1.97
N LEU A 68 0.26 -11.09 -1.36
CA LEU A 68 1.55 -10.66 -1.92
C LEU A 68 2.58 -11.76 -1.70
N GLY A 69 2.30 -12.94 -2.29
CA GLY A 69 3.10 -14.15 -2.03
C GLY A 69 2.77 -14.85 -0.72
N GLU A 70 2.06 -14.15 0.17
CA GLU A 70 1.55 -14.65 1.45
C GLU A 70 0.11 -14.15 1.60
N TYR A 71 -0.74 -14.93 2.25
CA TYR A 71 -2.10 -14.51 2.58
C TYR A 71 -2.11 -13.90 3.97
N ILE A 72 -2.50 -12.63 4.07
CA ILE A 72 -2.54 -11.91 5.34
C ILE A 72 -3.89 -11.23 5.47
N GLU A 73 -4.60 -11.50 6.56
CA GLU A 73 -5.88 -10.88 6.88
C GLU A 73 -5.69 -9.52 7.53
N ASP A 74 -6.67 -8.63 7.38
CA ASP A 74 -6.71 -7.30 8.00
C ASP A 74 -5.49 -6.44 7.67
N ALA A 75 -5.31 -6.14 6.40
CA ALA A 75 -4.27 -5.22 5.95
C ALA A 75 -4.88 -3.85 5.61
N ILE A 76 -4.12 -2.80 5.85
CA ILE A 76 -4.49 -1.44 5.46
C ILE A 76 -3.43 -0.93 4.48
N ILE A 77 -3.88 -0.46 3.32
CA ILE A 77 -3.01 0.22 2.37
C ILE A 77 -3.23 1.72 2.53
N ILE A 78 -2.14 2.46 2.71
CA ILE A 78 -2.15 3.92 2.79
C ILE A 78 -1.33 4.45 1.62
N ILE A 79 -1.94 5.32 0.83
CA ILE A 79 -1.25 5.96 -0.30
C ILE A 79 -1.22 7.45 0.01
N SER A 80 -0.04 7.98 0.30
CA SER A 80 0.12 9.34 0.79
C SER A 80 1.27 10.05 0.08
N GLY A 81 1.08 11.31 -0.25
CA GLY A 81 2.15 12.08 -0.85
C GLY A 81 1.66 13.31 -1.59
N ASP A 82 2.51 13.78 -2.48
CA ASP A 82 2.27 14.92 -3.34
C ASP A 82 2.81 14.66 -4.75
N LYS A 83 2.92 15.70 -5.57
CA LYS A 83 3.40 15.57 -6.96
C LYS A 83 4.86 15.09 -7.08
N ASP A 84 5.66 15.19 -6.02
CA ASP A 84 7.09 14.89 -6.06
C ASP A 84 7.43 13.52 -5.49
N MET A 85 6.69 13.07 -4.47
CA MET A 85 6.96 11.80 -3.79
C MET A 85 5.69 11.20 -3.22
N ILE A 86 5.57 9.88 -3.38
CA ILE A 86 4.43 9.13 -2.88
C ILE A 86 4.95 7.95 -2.07
N ASP A 87 4.36 7.75 -0.90
CA ASP A 87 4.57 6.55 -0.09
C ASP A 87 3.38 5.61 -0.26
N PHE A 88 3.66 4.38 -0.64
CA PHE A 88 2.70 3.28 -0.65
C PHE A 88 3.00 2.43 0.57
N ILE A 89 2.10 2.46 1.55
CA ILE A 89 2.33 1.83 2.86
C ILE A 89 1.34 0.68 3.02
N ILE A 90 1.85 -0.47 3.46
CA ILE A 90 1.00 -1.59 3.84
C ILE A 90 1.19 -1.82 5.33
N GLU A 91 0.11 -1.66 6.10
CA GLU A 91 0.11 -1.93 7.53
C GLU A 91 -0.51 -3.30 7.79
N PHE A 92 0.17 -4.10 8.59
CA PHE A 92 -0.28 -5.43 8.98
C PHE A 92 -0.54 -5.50 10.48
N GLN A 93 -1.62 -6.18 10.87
CA GLN A 93 -1.88 -6.58 12.25
C GLN A 93 -1.09 -7.86 12.50
N ALA A 94 -0.02 -7.76 13.27
CA ALA A 94 1.16 -8.60 13.10
C ALA A 94 1.28 -9.86 13.97
N GLU A 95 0.25 -10.31 14.69
CA GLU A 95 0.40 -11.44 15.62
C GLU A 95 0.90 -12.72 14.95
N SER A 96 0.55 -12.93 13.68
CA SER A 96 0.96 -14.12 12.91
C SER A 96 2.10 -13.85 11.93
N LEU A 97 2.62 -12.62 11.86
CA LEU A 97 3.68 -12.28 10.92
C LEU A 97 5.05 -12.60 11.48
N THR A 98 5.79 -13.41 10.74
CA THR A 98 7.19 -13.73 11.04
C THR A 98 8.09 -12.94 10.09
N ASN A 99 9.37 -12.81 10.45
CA ASN A 99 10.36 -12.21 9.56
C ASN A 99 10.42 -12.94 8.22
N LYS A 100 10.20 -14.24 8.21
CA LYS A 100 10.17 -15.03 6.98
C LYS A 100 9.02 -14.60 6.07
N LYS A 101 7.82 -14.41 6.61
CA LYS A 101 6.66 -13.97 5.82
C LYS A 101 6.88 -12.57 5.26
N ILE A 102 7.43 -11.66 6.05
CA ILE A 102 7.75 -10.30 5.60
C ILE A 102 8.76 -10.34 4.46
N ASN A 103 9.81 -11.15 4.57
CA ASN A 103 10.79 -11.30 3.51
C ASN A 103 10.18 -11.91 2.25
N ASN A 104 9.25 -12.84 2.39
CA ASN A 104 8.53 -13.42 1.26
C ASN A 104 7.67 -12.38 0.53
N ILE A 105 6.98 -11.51 1.27
CA ILE A 105 6.20 -10.42 0.70
C ILE A 105 7.12 -9.44 -0.05
N LYS A 106 8.20 -9.03 0.59
CA LYS A 106 9.18 -8.12 -0.01
C LYS A 106 9.76 -8.70 -1.30
N ASN A 107 10.18 -9.95 -1.27
CA ASN A 107 10.72 -10.64 -2.45
C ASN A 107 9.68 -10.79 -3.55
N PHE A 108 8.44 -11.09 -3.19
CA PHE A 108 7.35 -11.18 -4.16
C PHE A 108 7.15 -9.87 -4.92
N ILE A 109 7.18 -8.74 -4.20
CA ILE A 109 7.09 -7.41 -4.80
C ILE A 109 8.30 -7.14 -5.71
N LEU A 110 9.50 -7.43 -5.22
CA LEU A 110 10.74 -7.17 -5.97
C LEU A 110 10.83 -8.02 -7.25
N GLU A 111 10.31 -9.24 -7.23
CA GLU A 111 10.32 -10.16 -8.37
C GLU A 111 9.19 -9.92 -9.38
N SER A 112 8.24 -9.04 -9.07
CA SER A 112 7.03 -8.84 -9.88
C SER A 112 7.20 -7.91 -11.08
N ASP A 113 8.38 -7.38 -11.33
CA ASP A 113 8.70 -6.50 -12.47
C ASP A 113 7.84 -5.23 -12.53
N ILE A 114 7.63 -4.59 -11.38
CA ILE A 114 6.85 -3.35 -11.28
C ILE A 114 7.71 -2.10 -11.05
N ASN A 115 9.00 -2.19 -11.35
CA ASN A 115 9.96 -1.10 -11.25
C ASN A 115 10.16 -0.57 -9.82
N ILE A 116 10.31 -1.49 -8.88
CA ILE A 116 10.66 -1.19 -7.49
C ILE A 116 11.95 -1.94 -7.15
N SER A 117 12.87 -1.26 -6.49
CA SER A 117 14.12 -1.86 -6.02
C SER A 117 14.12 -2.03 -4.50
N ASP A 118 15.05 -2.84 -3.98
CA ASP A 118 15.17 -3.10 -2.55
C ASP A 118 15.34 -1.82 -1.72
N LYS A 119 16.06 -0.84 -2.24
CA LYS A 119 16.29 0.45 -1.56
C LYS A 119 15.01 1.28 -1.39
N ASP A 120 13.97 1.00 -2.18
CA ASP A 120 12.71 1.73 -2.11
C ASP A 120 11.78 1.17 -1.03
N ILE A 121 12.11 0.01 -0.47
CA ILE A 121 11.27 -0.69 0.50
C ILE A 121 11.89 -0.63 1.89
N GLU A 122 11.11 -0.13 2.86
CA GLU A 122 11.49 -0.08 4.27
C GLU A 122 10.48 -0.87 5.10
N VAL A 123 10.98 -1.69 6.01
CA VAL A 123 10.14 -2.42 6.97
C VAL A 123 10.24 -1.71 8.31
N ILE A 124 9.11 -1.29 8.86
CA ILE A 124 9.03 -0.56 10.11
C ILE A 124 8.21 -1.38 11.11
N TYR A 125 8.79 -1.60 12.29
CA TYR A 125 8.12 -2.28 13.39
C TYR A 125 7.64 -1.24 14.39
N GLU A 126 6.34 -1.26 14.69
CA GLU A 126 5.74 -0.37 15.68
C GLU A 126 5.18 -1.18 16.84
N GLU A 127 5.44 -0.74 18.06
CA GLU A 127 4.92 -1.34 19.28
C GLU A 127 3.86 -0.42 19.89
N TYR A 128 2.68 -0.99 20.13
CA TYR A 128 1.56 -0.26 20.73
C TYR A 128 1.35 -0.64 22.18
#